data_fa0fb83d9f27e7f48606f28ec55e2b46
#
_entry.id   fa0fb83d9f27e7f48606f28ec55e2b46
#
_cell.length_a   1.000
_cell.length_b   1.000
_cell.length_c   1.000
_cell.angle_alpha   90.00
_cell.angle_beta   90.00
_cell.angle_gamma   90.00
#
_symmetry.space_group_name_H-M   'P 1'
#
loop_
_entity.id
_entity.type
_entity.pdbx_description
1 polymer ?
#
loop_
_entity_poly.entity_id
_entity_poly.type
_entity_poly.pdbx_seq_one_letter_code
_entity_poly.pdbx_strand_id
1 'polypeptide(L)'
;MVYLRHHRRDKEDSRERAVNRSYITGVKLTSEHMVDVMRAISKRVGVQIIDYSVYPDTESEPWRMKVFIEFDGEISDRYDLAAIFDEELSRVNEEHGHMLRIGETSPSVVYVLHRNASKELREENAKKKISDNQVKVIRYINSQSLLRDYMKRVKKAYGEGA
;
A
#
# COMPACT_ATOMS: atom_id res chain seq x y z
N MET A 1 18.99 10.16 -3.16
CA MET A 1 19.52 10.99 -4.28
C MET A 1 20.35 10.24 -5.31
N VAL A 2 21.01 9.16 -4.93
CA VAL A 2 21.79 8.32 -5.87
C VAL A 2 20.90 7.65 -6.93
N TYR A 3 19.63 7.45 -6.67
CA TYR A 3 18.68 6.76 -7.55
C TYR A 3 18.13 7.60 -8.70
N LEU A 4 18.23 8.92 -8.62
CA LEU A 4 17.75 9.81 -9.68
C LEU A 4 18.68 9.91 -10.89
N ARG A 5 19.96 9.51 -10.74
CA ARG A 5 20.96 9.59 -11.82
C ARG A 5 20.98 8.38 -12.77
N HIS A 6 20.38 7.28 -12.39
CA HIS A 6 20.34 6.05 -13.20
C HIS A 6 19.13 5.94 -14.13
N HIS A 7 18.24 6.93 -14.12
CA HIS A 7 16.96 6.85 -14.81
C HIS A 7 17.00 7.00 -16.33
N ARG A 8 18.14 7.32 -16.93
CA ARG A 8 18.19 7.56 -18.39
C ARG A 8 18.54 6.35 -19.24
N ARG A 9 19.06 5.27 -18.66
CA ARG A 9 19.46 4.08 -19.42
C ARG A 9 18.51 2.89 -19.34
N ASP A 10 17.59 2.88 -18.37
CA ASP A 10 16.80 1.70 -18.04
C ASP A 10 15.29 1.88 -18.21
N LYS A 11 14.86 2.66 -19.20
CA LYS A 11 13.42 2.91 -19.40
C LYS A 11 12.60 1.67 -19.76
N GLU A 12 13.21 0.65 -20.36
CA GLU A 12 12.52 -0.59 -20.70
C GLU A 12 12.61 -1.64 -19.59
N ASP A 13 13.74 -1.73 -18.93
CA ASP A 13 13.96 -2.62 -17.79
C ASP A 13 13.22 -2.11 -16.53
N SER A 14 13.01 -0.80 -16.42
CA SER A 14 12.27 -0.20 -15.31
C SER A 14 10.77 -0.47 -15.34
N ARG A 15 10.18 -0.80 -16.49
CA ARG A 15 8.75 -1.14 -16.59
C ARG A 15 8.44 -2.53 -16.04
N GLU A 16 9.27 -3.51 -16.29
CA GLU A 16 9.11 -4.85 -15.71
C GLU A 16 9.48 -4.88 -14.23
N ARG A 17 10.49 -4.11 -13.82
CA ARG A 17 10.88 -3.98 -12.41
C ARG A 17 9.90 -3.14 -11.59
N ALA A 18 9.25 -2.14 -12.18
CA ALA A 18 8.23 -1.31 -11.53
C ALA A 18 6.97 -2.10 -11.15
N VAL A 19 6.70 -3.23 -11.80
CA VAL A 19 5.60 -4.15 -11.44
C VAL A 19 5.91 -4.88 -10.13
N ASN A 20 7.18 -5.12 -9.82
CA ASN A 20 7.60 -5.96 -8.70
C ASN A 20 8.30 -5.19 -7.56
N ARG A 21 8.71 -3.95 -7.80
CA ARG A 21 9.50 -3.17 -6.83
C ARG A 21 9.06 -1.73 -6.81
N SER A 22 8.84 -1.21 -5.62
CA SER A 22 8.64 0.21 -5.40
C SER A 22 9.80 0.76 -4.57
N TYR A 23 10.30 1.93 -4.98
CA TYR A 23 11.30 2.66 -4.22
C TYR A 23 10.62 3.91 -3.64
N ILE A 24 10.48 3.93 -2.34
CA ILE A 24 9.89 5.06 -1.63
C ILE A 24 10.98 5.64 -0.74
N THR A 25 11.42 6.86 -1.04
CA THR A 25 12.43 7.57 -0.24
C THR A 25 13.68 6.76 0.09
N GLY A 26 14.15 5.94 -0.88
CA GLY A 26 15.33 5.09 -0.71
C GLY A 26 15.07 3.70 -0.13
N VAL A 27 13.87 3.43 0.35
CA VAL A 27 13.48 2.10 0.84
C VAL A 27 12.93 1.26 -0.30
N LYS A 28 13.56 0.13 -0.54
CA LYS A 28 13.13 -0.82 -1.56
C LYS A 28 12.08 -1.76 -1.01
N LEU A 29 10.84 -1.59 -1.46
CA LEU A 29 9.74 -2.49 -1.17
C LEU A 29 9.40 -3.33 -2.40
N THR A 30 9.23 -4.63 -2.19
CA THR A 30 8.83 -5.55 -3.26
C THR A 30 7.39 -6.00 -3.06
N SER A 31 6.78 -6.50 -4.13
CA SER A 31 5.45 -7.12 -4.04
C SER A 31 5.45 -8.32 -3.10
N GLU A 32 6.56 -9.06 -3.02
CA GLU A 32 6.71 -10.17 -2.08
C GLU A 32 6.68 -9.72 -0.63
N HIS A 33 7.35 -8.62 -0.29
CA HIS A 33 7.25 -8.01 1.04
C HIS A 33 5.80 -7.73 1.41
N MET A 34 5.04 -7.14 0.50
CA MET A 34 3.64 -6.79 0.75
C MET A 34 2.76 -8.03 0.89
N VAL A 35 2.98 -9.06 0.08
CA VAL A 35 2.24 -10.33 0.21
C VAL A 35 2.50 -10.98 1.56
N ASP A 36 3.76 -11.01 2.01
CA ASP A 36 4.13 -11.57 3.30
C ASP A 36 3.51 -10.79 4.46
N VAL A 37 3.53 -9.46 4.38
CA VAL A 37 2.88 -8.57 5.36
C VAL A 37 1.37 -8.83 5.44
N MET A 38 0.70 -8.88 4.29
CA MET A 38 -0.76 -9.12 4.26
C MET A 38 -1.12 -10.49 4.80
N ARG A 39 -0.32 -11.50 4.49
CA ARG A 39 -0.49 -12.86 5.03
C ARG A 39 -0.33 -12.88 6.56
N ALA A 40 0.67 -12.18 7.08
CA ALA A 40 0.90 -12.07 8.51
C ALA A 40 -0.21 -11.32 9.23
N ILE A 41 -0.71 -10.22 8.66
CA ILE A 41 -1.85 -9.47 9.20
C ILE A 41 -3.09 -10.35 9.28
N SER A 42 -3.43 -11.02 8.18
CA SER A 42 -4.59 -11.92 8.10
C SER A 42 -4.53 -13.00 9.18
N LYS A 43 -3.36 -13.58 9.39
CA LYS A 43 -3.13 -14.59 10.42
C LYS A 43 -3.30 -14.03 11.84
N ARG A 44 -2.76 -12.83 12.11
CA ARG A 44 -2.86 -12.18 13.43
C ARG A 44 -4.28 -11.79 13.80
N VAL A 45 -5.04 -11.28 12.86
CA VAL A 45 -6.42 -10.82 13.13
C VAL A 45 -7.48 -11.89 12.92
N GLY A 46 -7.11 -13.02 12.29
CA GLY A 46 -8.01 -14.16 12.07
C GLY A 46 -9.07 -13.90 10.98
N VAL A 47 -8.85 -12.93 10.10
CA VAL A 47 -9.76 -12.58 9.01
C VAL A 47 -8.98 -12.51 7.69
N GLN A 48 -9.52 -13.12 6.64
CA GLN A 48 -8.88 -13.09 5.33
C GLN A 48 -8.92 -11.71 4.69
N ILE A 49 -7.85 -11.38 3.99
CA ILE A 49 -7.76 -10.18 3.18
C ILE A 49 -8.23 -10.51 1.76
N ILE A 50 -9.23 -9.77 1.28
CA ILE A 50 -9.74 -9.90 -0.09
C ILE A 50 -8.82 -9.19 -1.06
N ASP A 51 -8.42 -7.95 -0.73
CA ASP A 51 -7.55 -7.15 -1.57
C ASP A 51 -6.89 -6.02 -0.76
N TYR A 52 -5.82 -5.46 -1.30
CA TYR A 52 -5.13 -4.32 -0.71
C TYR A 52 -4.54 -3.42 -1.78
N SER A 53 -4.29 -2.18 -1.42
CA SER A 53 -3.52 -1.23 -2.22
C SER A 53 -2.75 -0.29 -1.32
N VAL A 54 -1.64 0.22 -1.81
CA VAL A 54 -0.77 1.12 -1.06
C VAL A 54 -0.59 2.44 -1.79
N TYR A 55 -0.53 3.50 -1.02
CA TYR A 55 -0.22 4.84 -1.49
C TYR A 55 0.94 5.42 -0.67
N PRO A 56 2.09 5.63 -1.30
CA PRO A 56 3.19 6.33 -0.64
C PRO A 56 2.89 7.83 -0.59
N ASP A 57 2.56 8.33 0.59
CA ASP A 57 2.29 9.75 0.80
C ASP A 57 3.60 10.51 1.03
N THR A 58 4.16 11.02 -0.05
CA THR A 58 5.42 11.77 -0.07
C THR A 58 5.21 13.27 0.21
N GLU A 59 4.00 13.75 0.24
CA GLU A 59 3.66 15.12 0.63
C GLU A 59 3.67 15.30 2.15
N SER A 60 3.50 14.20 2.89
CA SER A 60 3.65 14.19 4.34
C SER A 60 5.12 14.32 4.72
N GLU A 61 5.44 15.07 5.76
CA GLU A 61 6.82 15.19 6.27
C GLU A 61 6.86 14.81 7.76
N PRO A 62 7.60 13.72 8.11
CA PRO A 62 8.18 12.72 7.20
C PRO A 62 7.12 11.99 6.38
N TRP A 63 7.54 11.45 5.22
CA TRP A 63 6.62 10.67 4.38
C TRP A 63 6.06 9.45 5.14
N ARG A 64 4.93 8.96 4.69
CA ARG A 64 4.29 7.77 5.28
C ARG A 64 3.64 6.91 4.21
N MET A 65 3.36 5.67 4.58
CA MET A 65 2.58 4.79 3.74
C MET A 65 1.11 4.81 4.18
N LYS A 66 0.22 4.96 3.22
CA LYS A 66 -1.23 4.76 3.41
C LYS A 66 -1.60 3.43 2.76
N VAL A 67 -2.24 2.57 3.53
CA VAL A 67 -2.57 1.21 3.10
C VAL A 67 -4.07 1.03 3.17
N PHE A 68 -4.65 0.52 2.09
CA PHE A 68 -6.08 0.27 1.98
C PHE A 68 -6.30 -1.24 1.92
N ILE A 69 -7.09 -1.77 2.82
CA ILE A 69 -7.32 -3.22 2.94
C ILE A 69 -8.82 -3.50 2.99
N GLU A 70 -9.26 -4.42 2.13
CA GLU A 70 -10.59 -5.01 2.23
C GLU A 70 -10.46 -6.39 2.88
N PHE A 71 -11.17 -6.59 4.00
CA PHE A 71 -11.23 -7.86 4.70
C PHE A 71 -12.53 -8.62 4.40
N ASP A 72 -12.46 -9.93 4.46
CA ASP A 72 -13.63 -10.81 4.38
C ASP A 72 -14.24 -11.02 5.77
N GLY A 73 -14.63 -9.95 6.42
CA GLY A 73 -15.24 -9.97 7.74
C GLY A 73 -14.86 -8.77 8.60
N GLU A 74 -15.43 -8.71 9.80
CA GLU A 74 -15.18 -7.65 10.76
C GLU A 74 -13.87 -7.87 11.53
N ILE A 75 -13.16 -6.78 11.78
CA ILE A 75 -11.93 -6.78 12.58
C ILE A 75 -12.28 -6.38 14.00
N SER A 76 -11.80 -7.16 14.97
CA SER A 76 -11.97 -6.85 16.40
C SER A 76 -11.32 -5.52 16.74
N ASP A 77 -12.00 -4.72 17.59
CA ASP A 77 -11.51 -3.40 18.03
C ASP A 77 -10.21 -3.45 18.84
N ARG A 78 -9.82 -4.62 19.33
CA ARG A 78 -8.56 -4.80 20.07
C ARG A 78 -7.31 -4.67 19.21
N TYR A 79 -7.43 -4.73 17.88
CA TYR A 79 -6.30 -4.65 16.96
C TYR A 79 -6.08 -3.21 16.48
N ASP A 80 -4.82 -2.77 16.56
CA ASP A 80 -4.34 -1.57 15.87
C ASP A 80 -3.67 -2.00 14.56
N LEU A 81 -4.39 -1.91 13.46
CA LEU A 81 -3.90 -2.38 12.17
C LEU A 81 -2.71 -1.56 11.66
N ALA A 82 -2.61 -0.28 12.01
CA ALA A 82 -1.47 0.54 11.61
C ALA A 82 -0.18 0.08 12.30
N ALA A 83 -0.24 -0.17 13.60
CA ALA A 83 0.90 -0.71 14.35
C ALA A 83 1.28 -2.11 13.86
N ILE A 84 0.30 -2.98 13.64
CA ILE A 84 0.53 -4.34 13.12
C ILE A 84 1.20 -4.29 11.74
N PHE A 85 0.73 -3.42 10.85
CA PHE A 85 1.33 -3.25 9.53
C PHE A 85 2.81 -2.88 9.60
N ASP A 86 3.15 -1.87 10.39
CA ASP A 86 4.54 -1.42 10.52
C ASP A 86 5.43 -2.49 11.19
N GLU A 87 4.91 -3.22 12.18
CA GLU A 87 5.63 -4.33 12.79
C GLU A 87 5.94 -5.44 11.77
N GLU A 88 4.94 -5.86 11.02
CA GLU A 88 5.11 -6.94 10.05
C GLU A 88 5.98 -6.51 8.87
N LEU A 89 5.83 -5.27 8.40
CA LEU A 89 6.69 -4.75 7.35
C LEU A 89 8.15 -4.63 7.81
N SER A 90 8.37 -4.22 9.04
CA SER A 90 9.71 -4.14 9.64
C SER A 90 10.39 -5.50 9.78
N ARG A 91 9.63 -6.58 9.95
CA ARG A 91 10.17 -7.95 9.99
C ARG A 91 10.70 -8.42 8.65
N VAL A 92 10.03 -8.08 7.56
CA VAL A 92 10.42 -8.51 6.20
C VAL A 92 11.31 -7.51 5.51
N ASN A 93 11.37 -6.27 6.01
CA ASN A 93 12.19 -5.20 5.47
C ASN A 93 12.83 -4.39 6.61
N GLU A 94 14.07 -4.74 6.96
CA GLU A 94 14.80 -4.09 8.04
C GLU A 94 15.03 -2.59 7.79
N GLU A 95 15.18 -2.20 6.55
CA GLU A 95 15.38 -0.80 6.16
C GLU A 95 14.15 0.05 6.53
N HIS A 96 12.95 -0.45 6.30
CA HIS A 96 11.71 0.21 6.73
C HIS A 96 11.68 0.38 8.25
N GLY A 97 11.99 -0.67 8.99
CA GLY A 97 12.07 -0.62 10.46
C GLY A 97 13.11 0.38 10.97
N HIS A 98 14.26 0.44 10.31
CA HIS A 98 15.30 1.42 10.64
C HIS A 98 14.82 2.86 10.39
N MET A 99 14.22 3.11 9.23
CA MET A 99 13.72 4.44 8.87
C MET A 99 12.62 4.93 9.82
N LEU A 100 11.76 4.02 10.29
CA LEU A 100 10.78 4.33 11.34
C LEU A 100 11.46 4.74 12.66
N ARG A 101 12.47 3.98 13.09
CA ARG A 101 13.16 4.23 14.36
C ARG A 101 13.90 5.56 14.37
N ILE A 102 14.48 5.97 13.26
CA ILE A 102 15.22 7.25 13.17
C ILE A 102 14.34 8.43 12.78
N GLY A 103 13.03 8.22 12.54
CA GLY A 103 12.09 9.28 12.21
C GLY A 103 12.18 9.80 10.78
N GLU A 104 12.82 9.08 9.87
CA GLU A 104 12.89 9.41 8.44
C GLU A 104 11.61 9.04 7.70
N THR A 105 10.80 8.16 8.29
CA THR A 105 9.44 7.88 7.84
C THR A 105 8.49 7.93 9.02
N SER A 106 7.28 8.42 8.79
CA SER A 106 6.22 8.43 9.79
C SER A 106 5.54 7.07 9.89
N PRO A 107 4.94 6.73 11.04
CA PRO A 107 4.10 5.54 11.14
C PRO A 107 3.04 5.50 10.03
N SER A 108 2.79 4.31 9.52
CA SER A 108 1.82 4.09 8.45
C SER A 108 0.39 4.32 8.93
N VAL A 109 -0.49 4.60 7.98
CA VAL A 109 -1.93 4.68 8.20
C VAL A 109 -2.59 3.53 7.44
N VAL A 110 -3.49 2.82 8.10
CA VAL A 110 -4.25 1.72 7.49
C VAL A 110 -5.73 2.10 7.43
N TYR A 111 -6.29 2.01 6.25
CA TYR A 111 -7.71 2.21 5.97
C TYR A 111 -8.36 0.88 5.67
N VAL A 112 -9.41 0.55 6.41
CA VAL A 112 -10.25 -0.61 6.11
C VAL A 112 -11.37 -0.16 5.19
N LEU A 113 -11.48 -0.83 4.04
CA LEU A 113 -12.51 -0.57 3.05
C LEU A 113 -13.80 -1.31 3.39
N HIS A 114 -14.94 -0.77 2.97
CA HIS A 114 -16.19 -1.50 3.07
C HIS A 114 -16.21 -2.72 2.14
N ARG A 115 -17.09 -3.66 2.39
CA ARG A 115 -17.22 -4.88 1.59
C ARG A 115 -17.54 -4.54 0.13
N ASN A 116 -16.93 -5.26 -0.80
CA ASN A 116 -17.02 -5.08 -2.25
C ASN A 116 -16.34 -3.82 -2.81
N ALA A 117 -15.67 -3.03 -1.98
CA ALA A 117 -14.98 -1.83 -2.43
C ALA A 117 -13.97 -2.11 -3.55
N SER A 118 -13.18 -3.16 -3.44
CA SER A 118 -12.20 -3.54 -4.45
C SER A 118 -12.83 -3.91 -5.79
N LYS A 119 -13.95 -4.59 -5.74
CA LYS A 119 -14.73 -4.93 -6.95
C LYS A 119 -15.27 -3.67 -7.62
N GLU A 120 -15.86 -2.77 -6.86
CA GLU A 120 -16.38 -1.49 -7.35
C GLU A 120 -15.28 -0.64 -7.99
N LEU A 121 -14.12 -0.55 -7.34
CA LEU A 121 -12.98 0.18 -7.85
C LEU A 121 -12.46 -0.40 -9.17
N ARG A 122 -12.39 -1.72 -9.29
CA ARG A 122 -11.99 -2.36 -10.54
C ARG A 122 -12.98 -2.11 -11.66
N GLU A 123 -14.29 -2.18 -11.38
CA GLU A 123 -15.35 -1.91 -12.36
C GLU A 123 -15.31 -0.46 -12.85
N GLU A 124 -15.18 0.51 -11.95
CA GLU A 124 -15.03 1.92 -12.31
C GLU A 124 -13.78 2.17 -13.14
N ASN A 125 -12.67 1.56 -12.76
CA ASN A 125 -11.41 1.72 -13.46
C ASN A 125 -11.43 1.08 -14.86
N ALA A 126 -12.12 -0.03 -15.03
CA ALA A 126 -12.35 -0.67 -16.32
C ALA A 126 -13.16 0.22 -17.27
N LYS A 127 -14.16 0.94 -16.75
CA LYS A 127 -14.96 1.90 -17.55
C LYS A 127 -14.16 3.09 -18.04
N LYS A 128 -13.13 3.50 -17.31
CA LYS A 128 -12.24 4.63 -17.64
C LYS A 128 -11.12 4.26 -18.61
N LYS A 129 -10.85 2.98 -18.84
CA LYS A 129 -9.75 2.47 -19.65
C LYS A 129 -10.25 1.88 -20.95
N ILE A 130 -9.55 2.23 -22.04
CA ILE A 130 -9.91 1.84 -23.41
C ILE A 130 -9.34 0.48 -23.79
N SER A 131 -8.39 -0.09 -23.02
CA SER A 131 -7.77 -1.37 -23.31
C SER A 131 -7.84 -2.34 -22.13
N ASP A 132 -8.31 -3.56 -22.42
CA ASP A 132 -8.44 -4.65 -21.42
C ASP A 132 -7.13 -5.05 -20.74
N ASN A 133 -6.00 -4.78 -21.39
CA ASN A 133 -4.67 -5.06 -20.85
C ASN A 133 -4.29 -4.19 -19.65
N GLN A 134 -5.09 -3.17 -19.35
CA GLN A 134 -4.82 -2.23 -18.26
C GLN A 134 -5.69 -2.48 -17.02
N VAL A 135 -6.62 -3.43 -17.06
CA VAL A 135 -7.41 -3.86 -15.92
C VAL A 135 -6.57 -4.82 -15.08
N LYS A 136 -5.53 -4.30 -14.45
CA LYS A 136 -4.72 -5.05 -13.49
C LYS A 136 -5.21 -4.76 -12.08
N VAL A 137 -4.96 -5.72 -11.20
CA VAL A 137 -5.14 -5.52 -9.76
C VAL A 137 -4.31 -4.31 -9.34
N ILE A 138 -4.97 -3.29 -8.82
CA ILE A 138 -4.31 -2.06 -8.42
C ILE A 138 -3.68 -2.28 -7.06
N ARG A 139 -2.35 -2.43 -7.02
CA ARG A 139 -1.58 -2.55 -5.77
C ARG A 139 -0.97 -1.24 -5.33
N TYR A 140 -0.62 -0.39 -6.28
CA TYR A 140 -0.08 0.94 -6.02
C TYR A 140 -1.01 2.01 -6.56
N ILE A 141 -1.43 2.89 -5.69
CA ILE A 141 -2.21 4.07 -6.08
C ILE A 141 -1.23 5.14 -6.55
N ASN A 142 -1.34 5.53 -7.80
CA ASN A 142 -0.40 6.43 -8.48
C ASN A 142 -0.98 7.78 -8.88
N SER A 143 -2.21 8.07 -8.49
CA SER A 143 -2.88 9.33 -8.83
C SER A 143 -3.74 9.83 -7.68
N GLN A 144 -3.92 11.14 -7.59
CA GLN A 144 -4.80 11.77 -6.61
C GLN A 144 -6.28 11.42 -6.86
N SER A 145 -6.66 11.26 -8.12
CA SER A 145 -8.02 10.85 -8.49
C SER A 145 -8.34 9.46 -7.95
N LEU A 146 -7.44 8.50 -8.14
CA LEU A 146 -7.60 7.15 -7.65
C LEU A 146 -7.57 7.11 -6.12
N LEU A 147 -6.69 7.89 -5.48
CA LEU A 147 -6.66 8.01 -4.02
C LEU A 147 -8.02 8.49 -3.47
N ARG A 148 -8.64 9.49 -4.09
CA ARG A 148 -9.97 9.96 -3.70
C ARG A 148 -11.03 8.86 -3.84
N ASP A 149 -10.97 8.06 -4.88
CA ASP A 149 -11.89 6.95 -5.08
C ASP A 149 -11.76 5.88 -3.99
N TYR A 150 -10.54 5.59 -3.54
CA TYR A 150 -10.30 4.73 -2.38
C TYR A 150 -10.81 5.35 -1.09
N MET A 151 -10.52 6.63 -0.84
CA MET A 151 -10.93 7.32 0.39
C MET A 151 -12.46 7.36 0.56
N LYS A 152 -13.22 7.43 -0.51
CA LYS A 152 -14.69 7.36 -0.46
C LYS A 152 -15.23 6.03 0.04
N ARG A 153 -14.41 4.97 0.00
CA ARG A 153 -14.81 3.60 0.36
C ARG A 153 -14.24 3.16 1.71
N VAL A 154 -13.65 4.08 2.45
CA VAL A 154 -13.10 3.82 3.78
C VAL A 154 -14.22 3.68 4.79
N LYS A 155 -14.20 2.59 5.52
CA LYS A 155 -15.11 2.28 6.63
C LYS A 155 -14.51 2.68 7.98
N LYS A 156 -13.21 2.43 8.16
CA LYS A 156 -12.49 2.71 9.39
C LYS A 156 -11.02 3.01 9.09
N ALA A 157 -10.45 3.89 9.88
CA ALA A 157 -9.04 4.30 9.76
C ALA A 157 -8.28 4.04 11.05
N TYR A 158 -7.00 3.69 10.90
CA TYR A 158 -6.06 3.39 11.99
C TYR A 158 -4.79 4.19 11.76
N GLY A 159 -4.25 4.77 12.83
CA GLY A 159 -3.03 5.57 12.81
C GLY A 159 -3.30 7.06 12.89
N GLU A 160 -2.23 7.85 13.17
CA GLU A 160 -2.31 9.30 13.27
C GLU A 160 -2.49 9.95 11.90
N GLY A 161 -3.37 10.94 11.83
CA GLY A 161 -3.66 11.66 10.61
C GLY A 161 -4.53 10.89 9.61
N ALA A 162 -5.17 9.86 10.09
CA ALA A 162 -6.13 9.09 9.31
C ALA A 162 -7.44 9.85 9.10
#